data_1eb968da8b161cbd123ccd5799b2083c
#
_entry.id   1eb968da8b161cbd123ccd5799b2083c
#
_cell.length_a   1.000
_cell.length_b   1.000
_cell.length_c   1.000
_cell.angle_alpha   90.00
_cell.angle_beta   90.00
_cell.angle_gamma   90.00
#
_symmetry.space_group_name_H-M   'P 1'
#
loop_
_entity.id
_entity.type
_entity.pdbx_description
1 polymer ?
#
loop_
_entity_poly.entity_id
_entity_poly.type
_entity_poly.pdbx_seq_one_letter_code
_entity_poly.pdbx_strand_id
1 'polypeptide(L)'
;LEHQVCCFPRPGPLRQAHRLHCQLRAAGLSRLVMVYELTDPIEYKRAMRGLMWGDHGVLRLKFANLHRVGGDMWRGNQPDPKRLKKLKDQGFKTILNLRGTQPGRHYYDLEHFECERLGLAIHDLPWGSREAPFVERIEQLIDVFNTIEYPAYMHCKSGADRAGIVAVLYKLLHEGAPFEDAIAQLSLKYGHIKHGKTGMLDHFFELYRKRNEAEPIDFLTWVRTEYDRQACHDGFMASWWGSALSEGLLRRE
;
A
#
# COMPACT_ATOMS: atom_id res chain seq x y z
N LEU A 1 49.17 14.81 14.31
CA LEU A 1 48.59 13.45 14.21
C LEU A 1 47.06 13.59 14.12
N GLU A 2 46.56 13.82 12.90
CA GLU A 2 45.15 13.94 12.60
C GLU A 2 44.59 12.54 12.39
N HIS A 3 43.57 12.16 13.20
CA HIS A 3 42.78 10.97 12.98
C HIS A 3 41.74 11.23 11.87
N GLN A 4 42.02 10.75 10.67
CA GLN A 4 41.05 10.62 9.60
C GLN A 4 40.01 9.57 9.99
N VAL A 5 38.80 10.00 10.35
CA VAL A 5 37.63 9.15 10.51
C VAL A 5 37.09 8.79 9.11
N CYS A 6 37.37 7.56 8.64
CA CYS A 6 36.74 7.02 7.42
C CYS A 6 35.23 6.83 7.67
N CYS A 7 34.42 7.74 7.14
CA CYS A 7 32.98 7.53 7.02
C CYS A 7 32.72 6.45 5.96
N PHE A 8 32.51 5.21 6.39
CA PHE A 8 31.90 4.18 5.53
C PHE A 8 30.41 4.50 5.36
N PRO A 9 29.88 4.49 4.12
CA PRO A 9 28.44 4.63 3.91
C PRO A 9 27.71 3.49 4.61
N ARG A 10 26.63 3.79 5.33
CA ARG A 10 25.79 2.79 5.99
C ARG A 10 25.28 1.81 4.94
N PRO A 11 25.37 0.49 5.15
CA PRO A 11 24.86 -0.48 4.19
C PRO A 11 23.34 -0.32 4.09
N GLY A 12 22.82 -0.28 2.87
CA GLY A 12 21.40 -0.21 2.60
C GLY A 12 20.60 -1.37 3.24
N PRO A 13 19.27 -1.23 3.37
CA PRO A 13 18.41 -2.17 4.12
C PRO A 13 18.53 -3.64 3.65
N LEU A 14 18.81 -3.88 2.37
CA LEU A 14 19.03 -5.23 1.84
C LEU A 14 20.35 -5.85 2.33
N ARG A 15 21.42 -5.07 2.47
CA ARG A 15 22.69 -5.56 3.05
C ARG A 15 22.57 -5.83 4.53
N GLN A 16 21.74 -5.08 5.26
CA GLN A 16 21.45 -5.38 6.67
C GLN A 16 20.62 -6.65 6.81
N ALA A 17 19.59 -6.85 5.97
CA ALA A 17 18.79 -8.07 5.93
C ALA A 17 19.63 -9.30 5.58
N HIS A 18 20.56 -9.17 4.64
CA HIS A 18 21.50 -10.24 4.26
C HIS A 18 22.46 -10.60 5.40
N ARG A 19 23.04 -9.63 6.10
CA ARG A 19 23.87 -9.89 7.29
C ARG A 19 23.10 -10.56 8.41
N LEU A 20 21.86 -10.12 8.68
CA LEU A 20 20.98 -10.72 9.67
C LEU A 20 20.64 -12.17 9.29
N HIS A 21 20.38 -12.43 8.01
CA HIS A 21 20.11 -13.77 7.50
C HIS A 21 21.32 -14.71 7.64
N CYS A 22 22.52 -14.24 7.33
CA CYS A 22 23.74 -15.02 7.54
C CYS A 22 23.99 -15.31 9.03
N GLN A 23 23.73 -14.36 9.90
CA GLN A 23 23.84 -14.55 11.37
C GLN A 23 22.79 -15.52 11.90
N LEU A 24 21.54 -15.45 11.41
CA LEU A 24 20.46 -16.36 11.80
C LEU A 24 20.67 -17.80 11.29
N ARG A 25 21.28 -17.98 10.12
CA ARG A 25 21.72 -19.31 9.63
C ARG A 25 22.80 -19.92 10.51
N ALA A 26 23.76 -19.14 10.94
CA ALA A 26 24.83 -19.60 11.84
C ALA A 26 24.31 -19.98 13.24
N ALA A 27 23.18 -19.40 13.67
CA ALA A 27 22.54 -19.68 14.95
C ALA A 27 21.50 -20.83 14.93
N GLY A 28 21.36 -21.58 13.82
CA GLY A 28 20.40 -22.70 13.71
C GLY A 28 18.93 -22.32 13.67
N LEU A 29 18.58 -21.03 13.61
CA LEU A 29 17.21 -20.48 13.59
C LEU A 29 16.63 -20.37 12.16
N SER A 30 17.06 -21.23 11.23
CA SER A 30 16.88 -21.11 9.79
C SER A 30 15.48 -21.47 9.24
N ARG A 31 14.42 -21.38 10.01
CA ARG A 31 13.07 -21.77 9.51
C ARG A 31 12.15 -20.62 9.08
N LEU A 32 12.56 -19.36 9.14
CA LEU A 32 11.58 -18.25 9.11
C LEU A 32 11.67 -17.20 8.01
N VAL A 33 12.75 -17.08 7.26
CA VAL A 33 12.78 -16.08 6.15
C VAL A 33 13.57 -16.62 4.97
N MET A 34 12.90 -17.10 3.93
CA MET A 34 13.55 -17.32 2.63
C MET A 34 13.74 -15.96 1.95
N VAL A 35 14.92 -15.36 2.15
CA VAL A 35 15.36 -14.23 1.34
C VAL A 35 15.93 -14.82 0.04
N TYR A 36 15.40 -14.39 -1.10
CA TYR A 36 15.90 -14.82 -2.41
C TYR A 36 17.27 -14.19 -2.67
N GLU A 37 18.24 -15.00 -3.11
CA GLU A 37 19.50 -14.50 -3.66
C GLU A 37 19.25 -14.04 -5.12
N LEU A 38 18.65 -12.83 -5.27
CA LEU A 38 18.15 -12.35 -6.58
C LEU A 38 19.27 -11.94 -7.57
N THR A 39 20.53 -11.98 -7.13
CA THR A 39 21.70 -11.89 -8.02
C THR A 39 21.95 -13.21 -8.76
N ASP A 40 21.49 -14.36 -8.22
CA ASP A 40 21.48 -15.63 -8.92
C ASP A 40 20.34 -15.68 -9.95
N PRO A 41 20.63 -15.92 -11.25
CA PRO A 41 19.61 -16.03 -12.29
C PRO A 41 18.56 -17.12 -12.05
N ILE A 42 18.89 -18.19 -11.33
CA ILE A 42 17.95 -19.28 -11.02
C ILE A 42 16.95 -18.81 -9.97
N GLU A 43 17.43 -18.20 -8.89
CA GLU A 43 16.57 -17.64 -7.82
C GLU A 43 15.74 -16.48 -8.35
N TYR A 44 16.29 -15.62 -9.20
CA TYR A 44 15.53 -14.56 -9.87
C TYR A 44 14.36 -15.13 -10.70
N LYS A 45 14.63 -16.16 -11.54
CA LYS A 45 13.57 -16.84 -12.31
C LYS A 45 12.53 -17.51 -11.40
N ARG A 46 12.97 -18.04 -10.26
CA ARG A 46 12.06 -18.61 -9.24
C ARG A 46 11.15 -17.55 -8.63
N ALA A 47 11.70 -16.40 -8.23
CA ALA A 47 10.95 -15.27 -7.72
C ALA A 47 9.96 -14.72 -8.75
N MET A 48 10.39 -14.59 -10.02
CA MET A 48 9.53 -14.21 -11.14
C MET A 48 8.36 -15.18 -11.35
N ARG A 49 8.60 -16.49 -11.30
CA ARG A 49 7.51 -17.49 -11.36
C ARG A 49 6.55 -17.34 -10.17
N GLY A 50 7.08 -17.09 -8.96
CA GLY A 50 6.29 -16.83 -7.77
C GLY A 50 5.43 -15.57 -7.91
N LEU A 51 5.99 -14.48 -8.46
CA LEU A 51 5.22 -13.25 -8.74
C LEU A 51 4.11 -13.52 -9.76
N MET A 52 4.41 -14.22 -10.86
CA MET A 52 3.45 -14.44 -11.95
C MET A 52 2.33 -15.40 -11.56
N TRP A 53 2.65 -16.53 -10.95
CA TRP A 53 1.68 -17.59 -10.65
C TRP A 53 1.21 -17.59 -9.19
N GLY A 54 2.11 -17.45 -8.23
CA GLY A 54 1.78 -17.45 -6.80
C GLY A 54 1.06 -16.19 -6.35
N ASP A 55 1.39 -15.02 -6.91
CA ASP A 55 0.73 -13.75 -6.59
C ASP A 55 -0.28 -13.30 -7.68
N HIS A 56 -0.59 -14.17 -8.65
CA HIS A 56 -1.51 -13.89 -9.78
C HIS A 56 -1.03 -12.74 -10.68
N GLY A 57 0.27 -12.55 -10.83
CA GLY A 57 0.89 -11.52 -11.66
C GLY A 57 0.47 -11.54 -13.11
N VAL A 58 0.22 -12.74 -13.66
CA VAL A 58 -0.23 -12.94 -15.06
C VAL A 58 -1.48 -12.12 -15.38
N LEU A 59 -2.45 -12.04 -14.45
CA LEU A 59 -3.66 -11.24 -14.64
C LEU A 59 -3.37 -9.74 -14.71
N ARG A 60 -2.31 -9.29 -14.02
CA ARG A 60 -1.90 -7.88 -13.97
C ARG A 60 -1.11 -7.43 -15.19
N LEU A 61 -0.60 -8.35 -16.01
CA LEU A 61 0.09 -8.00 -17.27
C LEU A 61 -0.83 -7.28 -18.25
N LYS A 62 -2.10 -7.68 -18.30
CA LYS A 62 -3.11 -7.07 -19.18
C LYS A 62 -3.86 -5.91 -18.53
N PHE A 63 -3.98 -5.91 -17.20
CA PHE A 63 -4.73 -4.91 -16.46
C PHE A 63 -3.85 -4.24 -15.41
N ALA A 64 -3.27 -3.11 -15.78
CA ALA A 64 -2.34 -2.37 -14.93
C ALA A 64 -3.03 -1.60 -13.79
N ASN A 65 -4.31 -1.28 -13.95
CA ASN A 65 -5.07 -0.38 -13.09
C ASN A 65 -4.31 0.95 -12.82
N LEU A 66 -3.58 1.42 -13.85
CA LEU A 66 -2.69 2.57 -13.74
C LEU A 66 -3.46 3.86 -14.02
N HIS A 67 -3.55 4.71 -13.02
CA HIS A 67 -4.27 5.99 -13.10
C HIS A 67 -3.50 7.09 -12.37
N ARG A 68 -3.60 8.32 -12.90
CA ARG A 68 -3.16 9.51 -12.18
C ARG A 68 -4.18 9.83 -11.09
N VAL A 69 -3.70 10.09 -9.87
CA VAL A 69 -4.55 10.48 -8.74
C VAL A 69 -4.75 12.00 -8.75
N GLY A 70 -3.64 12.71 -8.83
CA GLY A 70 -3.55 14.15 -8.88
C GLY A 70 -2.09 14.58 -8.82
N GLY A 71 -1.76 15.82 -9.14
CA GLY A 71 -0.37 16.27 -9.18
C GLY A 71 0.52 15.27 -9.91
N ASP A 72 1.60 14.86 -9.27
CA ASP A 72 2.53 13.83 -9.76
C ASP A 72 2.42 12.50 -8.99
N MET A 73 1.25 12.23 -8.38
CA MET A 73 0.93 10.95 -7.76
C MET A 73 0.12 10.05 -8.68
N TRP A 74 0.57 8.80 -8.81
CA TRP A 74 -0.07 7.77 -9.60
C TRP A 74 -0.39 6.56 -8.75
N ARG A 75 -1.44 5.82 -9.11
CA ARG A 75 -1.85 4.58 -8.45
C ARG A 75 -1.93 3.42 -9.42
N GLY A 76 -1.78 2.20 -8.92
CA GLY A 76 -1.96 1.00 -9.73
C GLY A 76 -1.85 -0.29 -8.94
N ASN A 77 -1.73 -1.41 -9.67
CA ASN A 77 -1.50 -2.72 -9.07
C ASN A 77 0.00 -2.98 -8.87
N GLN A 78 0.33 -4.09 -8.15
CA GLN A 78 1.71 -4.54 -7.94
C GLN A 78 2.49 -4.55 -9.26
N PRO A 79 3.57 -3.75 -9.38
CA PRO A 79 4.37 -3.72 -10.59
C PRO A 79 5.23 -4.98 -10.71
N ASP A 80 5.47 -5.40 -11.94
CA ASP A 80 6.54 -6.34 -12.27
C ASP A 80 7.83 -5.60 -12.60
N PRO A 81 9.00 -6.27 -12.73
CA PRO A 81 10.26 -5.65 -13.07
C PRO A 81 10.24 -4.82 -14.36
N LYS A 82 9.47 -5.25 -15.37
CA LYS A 82 9.36 -4.48 -16.63
C LYS A 82 8.61 -3.17 -16.42
N ARG A 83 7.57 -3.20 -15.59
CA ARG A 83 6.81 -1.99 -15.23
C ARG A 83 7.64 -1.05 -14.37
N LEU A 84 8.38 -1.55 -13.39
CA LEU A 84 9.30 -0.72 -12.59
C LEU A 84 10.32 -0.02 -13.49
N LYS A 85 10.91 -0.75 -14.44
CA LYS A 85 11.80 -0.13 -15.44
C LYS A 85 11.09 0.94 -16.24
N LYS A 86 9.86 0.68 -16.74
CA LYS A 86 9.08 1.67 -17.49
C LYS A 86 8.77 2.92 -16.66
N LEU A 87 8.38 2.76 -15.38
CA LEU A 87 8.17 3.87 -14.48
C LEU A 87 9.44 4.70 -14.31
N LYS A 88 10.60 4.05 -14.09
CA LYS A 88 11.89 4.73 -14.01
C LYS A 88 12.21 5.52 -15.29
N ASP A 89 12.03 4.89 -16.46
CA ASP A 89 12.26 5.53 -17.76
C ASP A 89 11.32 6.74 -17.99
N GLN A 90 10.14 6.74 -17.35
CA GLN A 90 9.18 7.86 -17.36
C GLN A 90 9.48 8.93 -16.30
N GLY A 91 10.59 8.80 -15.56
CA GLY A 91 11.05 9.79 -14.59
C GLY A 91 10.53 9.60 -13.16
N PHE A 92 9.77 8.53 -12.88
CA PHE A 92 9.32 8.25 -11.51
C PHE A 92 10.51 8.12 -10.55
N LYS A 93 10.32 8.61 -9.34
CA LYS A 93 11.33 8.65 -8.28
C LYS A 93 11.01 7.68 -7.14
N THR A 94 9.74 7.60 -6.76
CA THR A 94 9.30 6.91 -5.56
C THR A 94 8.23 5.87 -5.84
N ILE A 95 8.35 4.72 -5.18
CA ILE A 95 7.34 3.65 -5.11
C ILE A 95 6.79 3.58 -3.68
N LEU A 96 5.47 3.60 -3.52
CA LEU A 96 4.78 3.41 -2.24
C LEU A 96 4.10 2.03 -2.23
N ASN A 97 4.70 1.08 -1.52
CA ASN A 97 4.17 -0.27 -1.36
C ASN A 97 3.16 -0.33 -0.21
N LEU A 98 1.87 -0.31 -0.54
CA LEU A 98 0.78 -0.38 0.45
C LEU A 98 0.48 -1.81 0.95
N ARG A 99 1.28 -2.79 0.54
CA ARG A 99 1.20 -4.16 1.06
C ARG A 99 2.01 -4.34 2.33
N GLY A 100 2.89 -3.38 2.63
CA GLY A 100 3.77 -3.35 3.79
C GLY A 100 4.96 -4.29 3.68
N THR A 101 5.75 -4.35 4.73
CA THR A 101 7.00 -5.12 4.82
C THR A 101 6.72 -6.60 4.89
N GLN A 102 7.16 -7.38 3.90
CA GLN A 102 6.94 -8.82 3.81
C GLN A 102 8.16 -9.57 3.24
N PRO A 103 9.31 -9.52 3.92
CA PRO A 103 10.54 -10.18 3.47
C PRO A 103 10.33 -11.69 3.33
N GLY A 104 10.97 -12.29 2.32
CA GLY A 104 10.80 -13.71 1.96
C GLY A 104 9.59 -13.99 1.06
N ARG A 105 8.80 -12.98 0.74
CA ARG A 105 7.77 -13.08 -0.30
C ARG A 105 8.35 -12.65 -1.64
N HIS A 106 8.26 -13.52 -2.64
CA HIS A 106 8.84 -13.29 -3.97
C HIS A 106 8.42 -11.95 -4.62
N TYR A 107 7.19 -11.49 -4.44
CA TYR A 107 6.75 -10.20 -4.97
C TYR A 107 7.39 -9.01 -4.23
N TYR A 108 7.65 -9.15 -2.93
CA TYR A 108 8.26 -8.13 -2.10
C TYR A 108 9.78 -8.04 -2.35
N ASP A 109 10.47 -9.17 -2.24
CA ASP A 109 11.92 -9.22 -2.41
C ASP A 109 12.33 -8.80 -3.83
N LEU A 110 11.57 -9.25 -4.85
CA LEU A 110 11.82 -8.89 -6.24
C LEU A 110 11.60 -7.40 -6.51
N GLU A 111 10.55 -6.79 -5.93
CA GLU A 111 10.27 -5.37 -6.07
C GLU A 111 11.37 -4.53 -5.43
N HIS A 112 11.77 -4.84 -4.20
CA HIS A 112 12.84 -4.14 -3.50
C HIS A 112 14.18 -4.26 -4.24
N PHE A 113 14.52 -5.47 -4.71
CA PHE A 113 15.73 -5.69 -5.50
C PHE A 113 15.74 -4.84 -6.79
N GLU A 114 14.61 -4.81 -7.50
CA GLU A 114 14.51 -4.04 -8.74
C GLU A 114 14.50 -2.52 -8.47
N CYS A 115 13.84 -2.05 -7.42
CA CYS A 115 13.87 -0.65 -7.04
C CYS A 115 15.29 -0.19 -6.70
N GLU A 116 16.04 -0.99 -5.92
CA GLU A 116 17.46 -0.69 -5.62
C GLU A 116 18.30 -0.65 -6.90
N ARG A 117 18.16 -1.65 -7.78
CA ARG A 117 18.89 -1.73 -9.06
C ARG A 117 18.59 -0.57 -9.99
N LEU A 118 17.36 -0.06 -9.98
CA LEU A 118 16.91 1.04 -10.83
C LEU A 118 17.11 2.43 -10.19
N GLY A 119 17.53 2.49 -8.93
CA GLY A 119 17.63 3.75 -8.17
C GLY A 119 16.26 4.41 -7.98
N LEU A 120 15.22 3.62 -7.68
CA LEU A 120 13.91 4.07 -7.23
C LEU A 120 13.85 4.03 -5.71
N ALA A 121 13.40 5.08 -5.06
CA ALA A 121 13.07 5.02 -3.65
C ALA A 121 11.83 4.14 -3.44
N ILE A 122 11.82 3.32 -2.39
CA ILE A 122 10.66 2.50 -2.04
C ILE A 122 10.33 2.67 -0.56
N HIS A 123 9.04 2.88 -0.26
CA HIS A 123 8.51 3.01 1.10
C HIS A 123 7.43 1.94 1.32
N ASP A 124 7.64 1.13 2.35
CA ASP A 124 6.66 0.13 2.80
C ASP A 124 5.67 0.76 3.78
N LEU A 125 4.42 0.86 3.35
CA LEU A 125 3.33 1.46 4.10
C LEU A 125 2.22 0.42 4.27
N PRO A 126 2.12 -0.26 5.42
CA PRO A 126 1.11 -1.30 5.61
C PRO A 126 -0.29 -0.70 5.75
N TRP A 127 -1.17 -1.00 4.78
CA TRP A 127 -2.58 -0.62 4.80
C TRP A 127 -3.48 -1.86 4.75
N GLY A 128 -4.56 -1.83 5.52
CA GLY A 128 -5.61 -2.83 5.45
C GLY A 128 -6.64 -2.51 4.36
N SER A 129 -7.22 -3.56 3.77
CA SER A 129 -8.32 -3.42 2.80
C SER A 129 -9.69 -3.72 3.40
N ARG A 130 -9.74 -4.18 4.65
CA ARG A 130 -10.95 -4.66 5.33
C ARG A 130 -10.96 -4.28 6.80
N GLU A 131 -10.25 -3.26 7.17
CA GLU A 131 -10.14 -2.75 8.52
C GLU A 131 -10.29 -1.24 8.53
N ALA A 132 -10.82 -0.71 9.62
CA ALA A 132 -10.88 0.72 9.86
C ALA A 132 -9.45 1.29 9.95
N PRO A 133 -9.15 2.44 9.33
CA PRO A 133 -7.81 3.03 9.35
C PRO A 133 -7.32 3.35 10.76
N PHE A 134 -6.02 3.22 10.97
CA PHE A 134 -5.36 3.71 12.19
C PHE A 134 -5.02 5.20 12.02
N VAL A 135 -5.24 6.00 13.06
CA VAL A 135 -4.91 7.44 13.06
C VAL A 135 -3.43 7.64 12.77
N GLU A 136 -2.57 6.84 13.41
CA GLU A 136 -1.11 6.93 13.27
C GLU A 136 -0.65 6.65 11.83
N ARG A 137 -1.38 5.80 11.09
CA ARG A 137 -1.08 5.53 9.68
C ARG A 137 -1.51 6.68 8.77
N ILE A 138 -2.59 7.39 9.12
CA ILE A 138 -3.02 8.60 8.41
C ILE A 138 -1.97 9.70 8.61
N GLU A 139 -1.49 9.89 9.85
CA GLU A 139 -0.43 10.84 10.15
C GLU A 139 0.87 10.50 9.40
N GLN A 140 1.27 9.22 9.41
CA GLN A 140 2.45 8.76 8.66
C GLN A 140 2.35 9.09 7.16
N LEU A 141 1.15 9.01 6.57
CA LEU A 141 0.98 9.37 5.15
C LEU A 141 1.23 10.85 4.89
N ILE A 142 0.84 11.73 5.80
CA ILE A 142 1.09 13.18 5.66
C ILE A 142 2.60 13.42 5.57
N ASP A 143 3.36 12.83 6.47
CA ASP A 143 4.82 12.94 6.47
C ASP A 143 5.42 12.37 5.18
N VAL A 144 4.95 11.20 4.75
CA VAL A 144 5.43 10.58 3.52
C VAL A 144 5.12 11.47 2.31
N PHE A 145 3.89 11.96 2.16
CA PHE A 145 3.53 12.81 1.02
C PHE A 145 4.33 14.11 0.96
N ASN A 146 4.76 14.65 2.11
CA ASN A 146 5.53 15.88 2.18
C ASN A 146 7.04 15.67 1.98
N THR A 147 7.55 14.44 2.10
CA THR A 147 8.99 14.16 2.12
C THR A 147 9.50 13.36 0.93
N ILE A 148 8.63 12.64 0.22
CA ILE A 148 9.03 11.83 -0.94
C ILE A 148 9.35 12.68 -2.17
N GLU A 149 10.17 12.11 -3.07
CA GLU A 149 10.41 12.68 -4.38
C GLU A 149 9.32 12.24 -5.38
N TYR A 150 8.78 13.22 -6.12
CA TYR A 150 7.81 12.97 -7.18
C TYR A 150 8.47 12.96 -8.58
N PRO A 151 7.85 12.34 -9.60
CA PRO A 151 6.60 11.58 -9.59
C PRO A 151 6.67 10.30 -8.77
N ALA A 152 5.56 9.98 -8.07
CA ALA A 152 5.46 8.81 -7.21
C ALA A 152 4.35 7.84 -7.68
N TYR A 153 4.58 6.55 -7.48
CA TYR A 153 3.65 5.49 -7.81
C TYR A 153 3.28 4.69 -6.57
N MET A 154 2.01 4.75 -6.16
CA MET A 154 1.49 3.92 -5.09
C MET A 154 0.78 2.67 -5.62
N HIS A 155 0.94 1.55 -4.93
CA HIS A 155 0.28 0.32 -5.33
C HIS A 155 -0.09 -0.57 -4.14
N CYS A 156 -1.07 -1.44 -4.40
CA CYS A 156 -1.32 -2.63 -3.60
C CYS A 156 -1.30 -3.88 -4.50
N LYS A 157 -2.01 -4.95 -4.15
CA LYS A 157 -2.06 -6.13 -5.04
C LYS A 157 -2.81 -5.85 -6.35
N SER A 158 -4.04 -5.33 -6.26
CA SER A 158 -4.94 -5.06 -7.40
C SER A 158 -4.99 -3.59 -7.83
N GLY A 159 -4.52 -2.67 -6.96
CA GLY A 159 -4.68 -1.23 -7.18
C GLY A 159 -6.07 -0.69 -6.83
N ALA A 160 -6.95 -1.52 -6.25
CA ALA A 160 -8.34 -1.16 -5.96
C ALA A 160 -8.50 -0.52 -4.56
N ASP A 161 -8.52 -1.34 -3.51
CA ASP A 161 -8.95 -0.93 -2.18
C ASP A 161 -7.91 -0.08 -1.43
N ARG A 162 -6.74 -0.67 -1.13
CA ARG A 162 -5.67 0.03 -0.38
C ARG A 162 -5.12 1.23 -1.15
N ALA A 163 -4.91 1.08 -2.45
CA ALA A 163 -4.55 2.21 -3.31
C ALA A 163 -5.69 3.23 -3.43
N GLY A 164 -6.94 2.78 -3.30
CA GLY A 164 -8.12 3.63 -3.28
C GLY A 164 -8.15 4.55 -2.07
N ILE A 165 -8.11 3.97 -0.86
CA ILE A 165 -8.15 4.78 0.36
C ILE A 165 -6.96 5.74 0.45
N VAL A 166 -5.74 5.29 0.13
CA VAL A 166 -4.56 6.16 0.16
C VAL A 166 -4.65 7.26 -0.90
N ALA A 167 -5.29 7.01 -2.05
CA ALA A 167 -5.55 8.04 -3.05
C ALA A 167 -6.59 9.07 -2.58
N VAL A 168 -7.65 8.64 -1.84
CA VAL A 168 -8.58 9.59 -1.19
C VAL A 168 -7.81 10.48 -0.21
N LEU A 169 -7.01 9.87 0.67
CA LEU A 169 -6.23 10.60 1.67
C LEU A 169 -5.21 11.56 1.04
N TYR A 170 -4.56 11.16 -0.07
CA TYR A 170 -3.67 12.05 -0.82
C TYR A 170 -4.41 13.29 -1.32
N LYS A 171 -5.60 13.11 -1.92
CA LYS A 171 -6.40 14.23 -2.41
C LYS A 171 -6.88 15.15 -1.29
N LEU A 172 -7.31 14.59 -0.16
CA LEU A 172 -7.79 15.38 0.98
C LEU A 172 -6.66 16.12 1.70
N LEU A 173 -5.58 15.39 2.03
CA LEU A 173 -4.57 15.86 2.97
C LEU A 173 -3.38 16.57 2.29
N HIS A 174 -3.08 16.23 1.03
CA HIS A 174 -1.97 16.81 0.32
C HIS A 174 -2.40 17.82 -0.76
N GLU A 175 -3.49 17.53 -1.49
CA GLU A 175 -4.00 18.44 -2.52
C GLU A 175 -5.06 19.41 -2.00
N GLY A 176 -5.64 19.18 -0.82
CA GLY A 176 -6.75 20.00 -0.31
C GLY A 176 -8.01 19.93 -1.18
N ALA A 177 -8.20 18.79 -1.88
CA ALA A 177 -9.33 18.62 -2.79
C ALA A 177 -10.67 18.53 -2.04
N PRO A 178 -11.78 18.95 -2.64
CA PRO A 178 -13.12 18.74 -2.09
C PRO A 178 -13.37 17.25 -1.80
N PHE A 179 -14.11 16.98 -0.72
CA PHE A 179 -14.35 15.61 -0.25
C PHE A 179 -14.97 14.71 -1.33
N GLU A 180 -15.95 15.20 -2.09
CA GLU A 180 -16.64 14.43 -3.13
C GLU A 180 -15.70 14.08 -4.30
N ASP A 181 -14.75 14.94 -4.63
CA ASP A 181 -13.74 14.67 -5.65
C ASP A 181 -12.71 13.64 -5.16
N ALA A 182 -12.39 13.69 -3.87
CA ALA A 182 -11.46 12.75 -3.27
C ALA A 182 -12.07 11.34 -3.16
N ILE A 183 -13.30 11.21 -2.64
CA ILE A 183 -13.95 9.91 -2.42
C ILE A 183 -14.19 9.14 -3.73
N ALA A 184 -14.25 9.81 -4.86
CA ALA A 184 -14.34 9.18 -6.18
C ALA A 184 -13.18 8.22 -6.50
N GLN A 185 -12.07 8.29 -5.74
CA GLN A 185 -10.95 7.33 -5.81
C GLN A 185 -11.31 5.93 -5.26
N LEU A 186 -12.37 5.79 -4.46
CA LEU A 186 -12.98 4.52 -4.05
C LEU A 186 -14.20 4.24 -4.93
N SER A 187 -13.98 3.70 -6.13
CA SER A 187 -15.06 3.43 -7.07
C SER A 187 -14.79 2.20 -7.95
N LEU A 188 -15.85 1.70 -8.59
CA LEU A 188 -15.78 0.59 -9.55
C LEU A 188 -14.81 0.88 -10.72
N LYS A 189 -14.62 2.14 -11.09
CA LYS A 189 -13.62 2.56 -12.09
C LYS A 189 -12.23 1.98 -11.80
N TYR A 190 -11.90 1.87 -10.53
CA TYR A 190 -10.61 1.35 -10.05
C TYR A 190 -10.70 -0.08 -9.51
N GLY A 191 -11.86 -0.72 -9.68
CA GLY A 191 -12.11 -2.09 -9.21
C GLY A 191 -12.44 -2.21 -7.72
N HIS A 192 -12.73 -1.09 -7.05
CA HIS A 192 -13.21 -1.12 -5.67
C HIS A 192 -14.69 -1.48 -5.61
N ILE A 193 -15.06 -2.46 -4.74
CA ILE A 193 -16.42 -2.95 -4.54
C ILE A 193 -16.79 -2.78 -3.07
N LYS A 194 -17.77 -1.90 -2.79
CA LYS A 194 -18.19 -1.59 -1.43
C LYS A 194 -19.12 -2.61 -0.77
N HIS A 195 -19.74 -3.51 -1.53
CA HIS A 195 -20.68 -4.50 -1.01
C HIS A 195 -20.04 -5.69 -0.28
N GLY A 196 -18.75 -5.66 0.00
CA GLY A 196 -18.05 -6.71 0.76
C GLY A 196 -17.41 -6.16 2.02
N LYS A 197 -16.52 -6.95 2.63
CA LYS A 197 -15.73 -6.50 3.78
C LYS A 197 -14.85 -5.27 3.48
N THR A 198 -14.58 -4.99 2.20
CA THR A 198 -13.88 -3.80 1.71
C THR A 198 -14.70 -2.52 1.85
N GLY A 199 -16.04 -2.63 2.00
CA GLY A 199 -16.93 -1.53 2.33
C GLY A 199 -16.64 -0.85 3.68
N MET A 200 -15.79 -1.44 4.50
CA MET A 200 -15.22 -0.78 5.69
C MET A 200 -14.56 0.56 5.35
N LEU A 201 -13.89 0.63 4.19
CA LEU A 201 -13.23 1.85 3.75
C LEU A 201 -14.24 2.95 3.38
N ASP A 202 -15.34 2.57 2.73
CA ASP A 202 -16.45 3.50 2.44
C ASP A 202 -17.14 3.94 3.72
N HIS A 203 -17.36 3.02 4.67
CA HIS A 203 -17.99 3.30 5.95
C HIS A 203 -17.20 4.34 6.77
N PHE A 204 -15.87 4.25 6.78
CA PHE A 204 -15.01 5.22 7.43
C PHE A 204 -15.26 6.65 6.87
N PHE A 205 -15.28 6.82 5.56
CA PHE A 205 -15.53 8.13 4.95
C PHE A 205 -16.99 8.57 5.08
N GLU A 206 -17.94 7.65 5.15
CA GLU A 206 -19.35 7.97 5.38
C GLU A 206 -19.60 8.47 6.80
N LEU A 207 -18.87 8.00 7.80
CA LEU A 207 -18.90 8.55 9.15
C LEU A 207 -18.43 10.01 9.16
N TYR A 208 -17.33 10.31 8.49
CA TYR A 208 -16.87 11.68 8.33
C TYR A 208 -17.89 12.54 7.59
N ARG A 209 -18.45 12.07 6.47
CA ARG A 209 -19.45 12.81 5.70
C ARG A 209 -20.63 13.23 6.59
N LYS A 210 -21.24 12.28 7.31
CA LYS A 210 -22.37 12.54 8.21
C LYS A 210 -22.01 13.52 9.30
N ARG A 211 -20.82 13.41 9.89
CA ARG A 211 -20.37 14.33 10.91
C ARG A 211 -20.18 15.75 10.36
N ASN A 212 -19.59 15.87 9.19
CA ASN A 212 -19.34 17.16 8.53
C ASN A 212 -20.61 17.82 8.01
N GLU A 213 -21.62 17.06 7.59
CA GLU A 213 -22.95 17.56 7.20
C GLU A 213 -23.73 18.09 8.39
N ALA A 214 -23.61 17.45 9.57
CA ALA A 214 -24.28 17.90 10.79
C ALA A 214 -23.68 19.19 11.34
N GLU A 215 -22.36 19.29 11.32
CA GLU A 215 -21.61 20.48 11.74
C GLU A 215 -20.24 20.43 11.04
N PRO A 216 -19.90 21.44 10.22
CA PRO A 216 -18.66 21.43 9.45
C PRO A 216 -17.42 21.26 10.32
N ILE A 217 -16.57 20.31 9.93
CA ILE A 217 -15.30 20.00 10.57
C ILE A 217 -14.27 19.59 9.52
N ASP A 218 -13.03 20.06 9.69
CA ASP A 218 -11.92 19.60 8.85
C ASP A 218 -11.65 18.10 9.03
N PHE A 219 -11.33 17.40 7.92
CA PHE A 219 -11.15 15.95 7.92
C PHE A 219 -10.07 15.49 8.91
N LEU A 220 -8.92 16.16 8.92
CA LEU A 220 -7.81 15.78 9.80
C LEU A 220 -8.13 16.10 11.27
N THR A 221 -8.83 17.18 11.51
CA THR A 221 -9.34 17.53 12.86
C THR A 221 -10.29 16.46 13.35
N TRP A 222 -11.27 16.03 12.52
CA TRP A 222 -12.15 14.93 12.87
C TRP A 222 -11.39 13.63 13.16
N VAL A 223 -10.43 13.25 12.31
CA VAL A 223 -9.60 12.06 12.54
C VAL A 223 -8.88 12.10 13.89
N ARG A 224 -8.38 13.26 14.29
CA ARG A 224 -7.58 13.44 15.51
C ARG A 224 -8.41 13.54 16.78
N THR A 225 -9.63 14.04 16.69
CA THR A 225 -10.41 14.44 17.89
C THR A 225 -11.66 13.62 18.12
N GLU A 226 -12.28 13.09 17.07
CA GLU A 226 -13.59 12.45 17.16
C GLU A 226 -13.62 11.01 16.61
N TYR A 227 -12.71 10.65 15.70
CA TYR A 227 -12.72 9.33 15.10
C TYR A 227 -12.32 8.25 16.09
N ASP A 228 -13.25 7.29 16.32
CA ASP A 228 -13.00 6.07 17.07
C ASP A 228 -12.93 4.88 16.11
N ARG A 229 -11.75 4.30 16.00
CA ARG A 229 -11.49 3.15 15.12
C ARG A 229 -12.31 1.93 15.50
N GLN A 230 -12.48 1.66 16.81
CA GLN A 230 -13.23 0.49 17.27
C GLN A 230 -14.73 0.69 17.02
N ALA A 231 -15.27 1.85 17.32
CA ALA A 231 -16.66 2.17 17.02
C ALA A 231 -16.96 2.11 15.51
N CYS A 232 -16.05 2.60 14.67
CA CYS A 232 -16.14 2.47 13.21
C CYS A 232 -16.19 0.99 12.77
N HIS A 233 -15.30 0.15 13.30
CA HIS A 233 -15.28 -1.28 13.00
C HIS A 233 -16.57 -1.96 13.41
N ASP A 234 -17.03 -1.75 14.63
CA ASP A 234 -18.20 -2.43 15.19
C ASP A 234 -19.50 -1.98 14.50
N GLY A 235 -19.62 -0.70 14.19
CA GLY A 235 -20.74 -0.16 13.43
C GLY A 235 -20.84 -0.75 12.03
N PHE A 236 -19.71 -0.87 11.34
CA PHE A 236 -19.68 -1.54 10.03
C PHE A 236 -20.06 -3.02 10.13
N MET A 237 -19.48 -3.74 11.08
CA MET A 237 -19.75 -5.19 11.25
C MET A 237 -21.21 -5.45 11.58
N ALA A 238 -21.81 -4.65 12.46
CA ALA A 238 -23.25 -4.77 12.78
C ALA A 238 -24.14 -4.57 11.54
N SER A 239 -23.87 -3.56 10.72
CA SER A 239 -24.56 -3.30 9.46
C SER A 239 -24.36 -4.41 8.43
N TRP A 240 -23.12 -4.90 8.29
CA TRP A 240 -22.77 -5.95 7.32
C TRP A 240 -23.44 -7.28 7.65
N TRP A 241 -23.50 -7.69 8.94
CA TRP A 241 -24.21 -8.88 9.38
C TRP A 241 -25.73 -8.75 9.20
N GLY A 242 -26.30 -7.58 9.47
CA GLY A 242 -27.72 -7.29 9.24
C GLY A 242 -28.10 -7.48 7.77
N SER A 243 -27.30 -6.94 6.84
CA SER A 243 -27.52 -7.11 5.40
C SER A 243 -27.34 -8.56 4.93
N ALA A 244 -26.34 -9.27 5.43
CA ALA A 244 -26.10 -10.67 5.06
C ALA A 244 -27.22 -11.61 5.53
N LEU A 245 -27.82 -11.35 6.69
CA LEU A 245 -28.97 -12.09 7.20
C LEU A 245 -30.23 -11.82 6.39
N SER A 246 -30.51 -10.56 6.03
CA SER A 246 -31.68 -10.21 5.22
C SER A 246 -31.61 -10.79 3.80
N GLU A 247 -30.44 -10.74 3.14
CA GLU A 247 -30.25 -11.38 1.82
C GLU A 247 -30.36 -12.90 1.89
N GLY A 248 -29.90 -13.53 2.98
CA GLY A 248 -30.03 -14.97 3.21
C GLY A 248 -31.46 -15.44 3.43
N LEU A 249 -32.31 -14.59 4.03
CA LEU A 249 -33.75 -14.85 4.21
C LEU A 249 -34.54 -14.68 2.91
N LEU A 250 -34.24 -13.63 2.12
CA LEU A 250 -34.92 -13.35 0.86
C LEU A 250 -34.62 -14.37 -0.27
N ARG A 251 -33.51 -15.12 -0.18
CA ARG A 251 -33.16 -16.19 -1.13
C ARG A 251 -33.88 -17.54 -0.83
N ARG A 252 -34.68 -17.63 0.22
CA ARG A 252 -35.40 -18.85 0.62
C ARG A 252 -36.92 -18.81 0.29
N GLU A 253 -37.37 -17.72 -0.30
CA GLU A 253 -38.70 -17.62 -0.95
C GLU A 253 -38.52 -17.71 -2.48
#